data_b45edae6d05f346445322d76aaf705ba
#
_entry.id   b45edae6d05f346445322d76aaf705ba
#
_cell.length_a   1.000
_cell.length_b   1.000
_cell.length_c   1.000
_cell.angle_alpha   90.00
_cell.angle_beta   90.00
_cell.angle_gamma   90.00
#
_symmetry.space_group_name_H-M   'P 1'
#
loop_
_entity.id
_entity.type
_entity.pdbx_description
1 polymer ?
#
loop_
_entity_poly.entity_id
_entity_poly.type
_entity_poly.pdbx_seq_one_letter_code
_entity_poly.pdbx_strand_id
1 'polypeptide(L)'
;MKMSIAVPTWESYGKGNEFLDDLFRTLEIQTFQDFEVVVSDHSKDDKLVDVIDEFQHKFNILYVKNKNDRGNGPANTNNAIDKCSGDIIKVMFQDDFFYDDEALKKIYYTLSNSDKTWLLNGSNHTQDDGRSFYWEMYPRWNDKLLEGVNSISSPSVLAF
;
A
#
# COMPACT_ATOMS: atom_id res chain seq x y z
N MET A 1 -6.20 18.03 4.66
CA MET A 1 -5.12 17.03 4.78
C MET A 1 -5.54 15.85 3.93
N LYS A 2 -4.71 15.44 2.97
CA LYS A 2 -5.00 14.41 1.97
C LYS A 2 -4.11 13.19 2.23
N MET A 3 -4.58 11.99 1.89
CA MET A 3 -3.77 10.78 1.99
C MET A 3 -3.27 10.33 0.61
N SER A 4 -2.04 9.84 0.52
CA SER A 4 -1.54 9.14 -0.66
C SER A 4 -1.31 7.66 -0.34
N ILE A 5 -1.74 6.78 -1.23
CA ILE A 5 -1.48 5.35 -1.16
C ILE A 5 -0.35 5.05 -2.14
N ALA A 6 0.85 4.79 -1.62
CA ALA A 6 2.04 4.48 -2.42
C ALA A 6 2.08 2.98 -2.75
N VAL A 7 1.92 2.62 -4.02
CA VAL A 7 1.79 1.23 -4.48
C VAL A 7 2.92 0.88 -5.45
N PRO A 8 4.02 0.28 -4.96
CA PRO A 8 5.03 -0.29 -5.85
C PRO A 8 4.48 -1.59 -6.48
N THR A 9 4.58 -1.71 -7.80
CA THR A 9 4.05 -2.85 -8.55
C THR A 9 5.04 -3.47 -9.51
N TRP A 10 4.76 -4.68 -9.95
CA TRP A 10 5.42 -5.39 -11.03
C TRP A 10 4.53 -6.53 -11.53
N GLU A 11 4.91 -7.17 -12.66
CA GLU A 11 4.11 -8.23 -13.30
C GLU A 11 3.84 -9.48 -12.43
N SER A 12 4.56 -9.69 -11.32
CA SER A 12 4.36 -10.77 -10.33
C SER A 12 4.13 -12.16 -10.95
N TYR A 13 5.03 -12.53 -11.89
CA TYR A 13 4.92 -13.81 -12.63
C TYR A 13 3.57 -14.01 -13.34
N GLY A 14 2.96 -12.93 -13.79
CA GLY A 14 1.66 -12.93 -14.47
C GLY A 14 0.44 -12.70 -13.59
N LYS A 15 0.62 -12.59 -12.26
CA LYS A 15 -0.46 -12.32 -11.29
C LYS A 15 -0.62 -10.82 -10.93
N GLY A 16 0.19 -9.94 -11.52
CA GLY A 16 0.21 -8.53 -11.16
C GLY A 16 -1.14 -7.85 -11.31
N ASN A 17 -1.92 -8.18 -12.36
CA ASN A 17 -3.25 -7.63 -12.58
C ASN A 17 -4.23 -8.09 -11.49
N GLU A 18 -4.25 -9.39 -11.18
CA GLU A 18 -5.12 -9.98 -10.15
C GLU A 18 -4.88 -9.30 -8.79
N PHE A 19 -3.62 -9.21 -8.37
CA PHE A 19 -3.27 -8.59 -7.10
C PHE A 19 -3.62 -7.10 -7.03
N LEU A 20 -3.34 -6.36 -8.10
CA LEU A 20 -3.66 -4.93 -8.15
C LEU A 20 -5.17 -4.68 -8.18
N ASP A 21 -5.93 -5.53 -8.89
CA ASP A 21 -7.39 -5.49 -8.91
C ASP A 21 -7.96 -5.73 -7.50
N ASP A 22 -7.51 -6.76 -6.79
CA ASP A 22 -7.93 -7.06 -5.43
C ASP A 22 -7.65 -5.89 -4.47
N LEU A 23 -6.47 -5.29 -4.52
CA LEU A 23 -6.16 -4.09 -3.75
C LEU A 23 -7.12 -2.95 -4.07
N PHE A 24 -7.34 -2.66 -5.35
CA PHE A 24 -8.16 -1.54 -5.80
C PHE A 24 -9.64 -1.72 -5.43
N ARG A 25 -10.17 -2.94 -5.45
CA ARG A 25 -11.51 -3.23 -4.95
C ARG A 25 -11.66 -2.90 -3.47
N THR A 26 -10.64 -3.16 -2.65
CA THR A 26 -10.68 -2.79 -1.24
C THR A 26 -10.51 -1.29 -1.01
N LEU A 27 -9.89 -0.56 -1.93
CA LEU A 27 -9.82 0.91 -1.92
C LEU A 27 -11.16 1.55 -2.33
N GLU A 28 -11.84 0.99 -3.32
CA GLU A 28 -13.14 1.50 -3.80
C GLU A 28 -14.19 1.53 -2.68
N ILE A 29 -14.19 0.55 -1.79
CA ILE A 29 -15.17 0.46 -0.70
C ILE A 29 -14.78 1.22 0.57
N GLN A 30 -13.61 1.86 0.64
CA GLN A 30 -13.22 2.61 1.84
C GLN A 30 -14.18 3.75 2.12
N THR A 31 -14.52 3.95 3.40
CA THR A 31 -15.37 5.06 3.83
C THR A 31 -14.67 6.42 3.84
N PHE A 32 -13.34 6.43 3.84
CA PHE A 32 -12.52 7.63 3.65
C PHE A 32 -12.11 7.72 2.18
N GLN A 33 -12.55 8.78 1.48
CA GLN A 33 -12.37 8.95 0.04
C GLN A 33 -11.42 10.11 -0.35
N ASP A 34 -10.89 10.87 0.61
CA ASP A 34 -9.94 11.97 0.31
C ASP A 34 -8.51 11.42 0.17
N PHE A 35 -8.31 10.58 -0.83
CA PHE A 35 -7.01 9.99 -1.13
C PHE A 35 -6.69 9.99 -2.63
N GLU A 36 -5.42 9.82 -2.94
CA GLU A 36 -4.91 9.44 -4.25
C GLU A 36 -4.15 8.13 -4.16
N VAL A 37 -4.04 7.43 -5.28
CA VAL A 37 -3.19 6.24 -5.43
C VAL A 37 -2.03 6.58 -6.34
N VAL A 38 -0.81 6.28 -5.91
CA VAL A 38 0.41 6.46 -6.71
C VAL A 38 0.99 5.09 -7.01
N VAL A 39 0.85 4.64 -8.24
CA VAL A 39 1.36 3.35 -8.72
C VAL A 39 2.71 3.56 -9.39
N SER A 40 3.75 2.92 -8.85
CA SER A 40 5.08 2.86 -9.47
C SER A 40 5.32 1.46 -10.02
N ASP A 41 5.32 1.33 -11.35
CA ASP A 41 5.32 0.05 -12.04
C ASP A 41 6.70 -0.31 -12.62
N HIS A 42 7.28 -1.40 -12.11
CA HIS A 42 8.53 -2.02 -12.59
C HIS A 42 8.31 -3.11 -13.64
N SER A 43 7.07 -3.40 -14.05
CA SER A 43 6.78 -4.43 -15.06
C SER A 43 7.52 -4.16 -16.38
N LYS A 44 7.84 -5.23 -17.09
CA LYS A 44 8.42 -5.13 -18.43
C LYS A 44 7.37 -4.85 -19.50
N ASP A 45 6.15 -5.37 -19.29
CA ASP A 45 4.98 -5.17 -20.14
C ASP A 45 4.04 -4.09 -19.59
N ASP A 46 2.98 -3.79 -20.29
CA ASP A 46 2.01 -2.75 -19.95
C ASP A 46 0.66 -3.33 -19.47
N LYS A 47 0.62 -4.61 -19.07
CA LYS A 47 -0.62 -5.28 -18.68
C LYS A 47 -1.32 -4.64 -17.48
N LEU A 48 -0.57 -4.06 -16.54
CA LEU A 48 -1.16 -3.39 -15.38
C LEU A 48 -2.00 -2.15 -15.76
N VAL A 49 -1.80 -1.60 -16.97
CA VAL A 49 -2.58 -0.45 -17.47
C VAL A 49 -4.06 -0.80 -17.58
N ASP A 50 -4.42 -2.04 -17.91
CA ASP A 50 -5.82 -2.46 -18.00
C ASP A 50 -6.56 -2.28 -16.67
N VAL A 51 -5.92 -2.62 -15.55
CA VAL A 51 -6.48 -2.41 -14.21
C VAL A 51 -6.54 -0.92 -13.85
N ILE A 52 -5.50 -0.15 -14.21
CA ILE A 52 -5.50 1.32 -14.00
C ILE A 52 -6.69 1.95 -14.72
N ASP A 53 -6.93 1.58 -15.98
CA ASP A 53 -8.02 2.13 -16.80
C ASP A 53 -9.40 1.78 -16.24
N GLU A 54 -9.57 0.61 -15.62
CA GLU A 54 -10.81 0.21 -14.96
C GLU A 54 -11.13 1.11 -13.75
N PHE A 55 -10.11 1.48 -12.95
CA PHE A 55 -10.33 2.19 -11.68
C PHE A 55 -10.08 3.70 -11.71
N GLN A 56 -9.46 4.26 -12.76
CA GLN A 56 -9.13 5.70 -12.81
C GLN A 56 -10.33 6.66 -12.71
N HIS A 57 -11.55 6.16 -12.90
CA HIS A 57 -12.78 6.93 -12.73
C HIS A 57 -13.44 6.75 -11.35
N LYS A 58 -12.91 5.86 -10.50
CA LYS A 58 -13.38 5.61 -9.14
C LYS A 58 -12.64 6.46 -8.11
N PHE A 59 -11.33 6.60 -8.29
CA PHE A 59 -10.46 7.43 -7.45
C PHE A 59 -9.28 7.96 -8.27
N ASN A 60 -8.59 8.97 -7.75
CA ASN A 60 -7.45 9.57 -8.45
C ASN A 60 -6.25 8.64 -8.46
N ILE A 61 -5.77 8.23 -9.63
CA ILE A 61 -4.60 7.36 -9.80
C ILE A 61 -3.52 8.11 -10.60
N LEU A 62 -2.32 8.21 -10.01
CA LEU A 62 -1.11 8.58 -10.71
C LEU A 62 -0.33 7.30 -11.04
N TYR A 63 -0.36 6.88 -12.30
CA TYR A 63 0.42 5.74 -12.79
C TYR A 63 1.76 6.20 -13.36
N VAL A 64 2.84 5.57 -12.92
CA VAL A 64 4.21 5.84 -13.36
C VAL A 64 4.90 4.56 -13.77
N LYS A 65 5.22 4.44 -15.06
CA LYS A 65 6.08 3.34 -15.56
C LYS A 65 7.53 3.63 -15.15
N ASN A 66 7.96 3.00 -14.08
CA ASN A 66 9.33 3.16 -13.57
C ASN A 66 10.30 2.20 -14.28
N LYS A 67 11.22 2.76 -15.08
CA LYS A 67 12.21 1.97 -15.82
C LYS A 67 13.57 1.89 -15.10
N ASN A 68 13.73 2.67 -14.03
CA ASN A 68 14.99 2.74 -13.29
C ASN A 68 15.06 1.63 -12.23
N ASP A 69 16.24 1.08 -12.04
CA ASP A 69 16.53 0.09 -10.99
C ASP A 69 15.57 -1.11 -10.95
N ARG A 70 15.13 -1.60 -12.12
CA ARG A 70 14.22 -2.74 -12.22
C ARG A 70 14.70 -3.93 -11.41
N GLY A 71 13.77 -4.53 -10.64
CA GLY A 71 14.06 -5.63 -9.72
C GLY A 71 14.51 -5.18 -8.33
N ASN A 72 14.71 -3.88 -8.12
CA ASN A 72 14.98 -3.31 -6.80
C ASN A 72 13.66 -2.81 -6.17
N GLY A 73 13.04 -3.66 -5.34
CA GLY A 73 11.77 -3.34 -4.68
C GLY A 73 11.82 -2.07 -3.82
N PRO A 74 12.83 -1.88 -2.94
CA PRO A 74 13.00 -0.63 -2.19
C PRO A 74 13.08 0.62 -3.07
N ALA A 75 13.81 0.58 -4.18
CA ALA A 75 13.90 1.71 -5.11
C ALA A 75 12.55 2.02 -5.75
N ASN A 76 11.76 1.00 -6.10
CA ASN A 76 10.42 1.17 -6.63
C ASN A 76 9.45 1.74 -5.59
N THR A 77 9.57 1.29 -4.34
CA THR A 77 8.78 1.84 -3.22
C THR A 77 9.10 3.31 -3.01
N ASN A 78 10.38 3.68 -2.96
CA ASN A 78 10.79 5.08 -2.84
C ASN A 78 10.28 5.92 -4.01
N ASN A 79 10.32 5.40 -5.25
CA ASN A 79 9.78 6.12 -6.41
C ASN A 79 8.27 6.37 -6.28
N ALA A 80 7.49 5.44 -5.73
CA ALA A 80 6.08 5.66 -5.45
C ALA A 80 5.90 6.76 -4.38
N ILE A 81 6.63 6.67 -3.27
CA ILE A 81 6.58 7.65 -2.16
C ILE A 81 6.94 9.06 -2.65
N ASP A 82 8.01 9.21 -3.43
CA ASP A 82 8.50 10.50 -3.95
C ASP A 82 7.48 11.21 -4.85
N LYS A 83 6.50 10.49 -5.36
CA LYS A 83 5.44 11.01 -6.24
C LYS A 83 4.14 11.29 -5.49
N CYS A 84 4.06 10.95 -4.21
CA CYS A 84 2.91 11.23 -3.38
C CYS A 84 2.77 12.73 -3.11
N SER A 85 1.53 13.24 -3.12
CA SER A 85 1.23 14.65 -2.83
C SER A 85 0.46 14.85 -1.54
N GLY A 86 0.05 13.78 -0.87
CA GLY A 86 -0.71 13.82 0.39
C GLY A 86 0.17 14.12 1.60
N ASP A 87 -0.47 14.60 2.66
CA ASP A 87 0.15 14.88 3.95
C ASP A 87 0.44 13.60 4.76
N ILE A 88 -0.29 12.54 4.44
CA ILE A 88 -0.11 11.19 5.02
C ILE A 88 0.15 10.22 3.86
N ILE A 89 1.21 9.44 3.97
CA ILE A 89 1.56 8.41 2.99
C ILE A 89 1.34 7.04 3.60
N LYS A 90 0.49 6.24 2.97
CA LYS A 90 0.27 4.83 3.28
C LYS A 90 0.97 3.99 2.23
N VAL A 91 2.01 3.24 2.63
CA VAL A 91 2.62 2.25 1.74
C VAL A 91 1.71 1.03 1.65
N MET A 92 1.50 0.51 0.45
CA MET A 92 0.66 -0.67 0.22
C MET A 92 1.25 -1.47 -0.95
N PHE A 93 1.69 -2.70 -0.70
CA PHE A 93 2.19 -3.57 -1.76
C PHE A 93 1.01 -4.14 -2.55
N GLN A 94 1.22 -4.40 -3.82
CA GLN A 94 0.15 -4.79 -4.74
C GLN A 94 -0.56 -6.11 -4.38
N ASP A 95 0.11 -7.01 -3.66
CA ASP A 95 -0.39 -8.31 -3.22
C ASP A 95 -1.02 -8.28 -1.81
N ASP A 96 -1.11 -7.10 -1.22
CA ASP A 96 -1.80 -6.84 0.05
C ASP A 96 -3.10 -6.04 -0.20
N PHE A 97 -4.08 -6.13 0.70
CA PHE A 97 -5.35 -5.42 0.62
C PHE A 97 -5.85 -4.96 2.00
N PHE A 98 -6.79 -4.05 2.02
CA PHE A 98 -7.35 -3.53 3.27
C PHE A 98 -8.35 -4.51 3.86
N TYR A 99 -8.24 -4.75 5.18
CA TYR A 99 -9.06 -5.73 5.88
C TYR A 99 -10.54 -5.32 5.97
N ASP A 100 -10.81 -4.03 6.17
CA ASP A 100 -12.16 -3.48 6.30
C ASP A 100 -12.31 -2.14 5.56
N ASP A 101 -13.53 -1.67 5.42
CA ASP A 101 -13.88 -0.42 4.74
C ASP A 101 -13.58 0.86 5.55
N GLU A 102 -13.18 0.73 6.81
CA GLU A 102 -12.79 1.85 7.67
C GLU A 102 -11.27 1.98 7.87
N ALA A 103 -10.47 1.13 7.24
CA ALA A 103 -9.03 1.07 7.46
C ALA A 103 -8.34 2.42 7.21
N LEU A 104 -8.58 3.06 6.06
CA LEU A 104 -8.01 4.38 5.75
C LEU A 104 -8.49 5.46 6.71
N LYS A 105 -9.75 5.45 7.08
CA LYS A 105 -10.32 6.38 8.05
C LYS A 105 -9.64 6.27 9.42
N LYS A 106 -9.40 5.03 9.90
CA LYS A 106 -8.71 4.77 11.17
C LYS A 106 -7.27 5.29 11.13
N ILE A 107 -6.53 5.04 10.04
CA ILE A 107 -5.17 5.54 9.84
C ILE A 107 -5.16 7.07 9.85
N TYR A 108 -6.03 7.70 9.04
CA TYR A 108 -6.15 9.14 8.93
C TYR A 108 -6.40 9.80 10.29
N TYR A 109 -7.45 9.37 11.01
CA TYR A 109 -7.78 9.95 12.31
C TYR A 109 -6.70 9.73 13.37
N THR A 110 -6.02 8.59 13.35
CA THR A 110 -4.94 8.29 14.29
C THR A 110 -3.77 9.25 14.09
N LEU A 111 -3.30 9.45 12.86
CA LEU A 111 -2.19 10.35 12.57
C LEU A 111 -2.59 11.82 12.71
N SER A 112 -3.77 12.23 12.23
CA SER A 112 -4.24 13.62 12.27
C SER A 112 -4.49 14.13 13.69
N ASN A 113 -4.80 13.25 14.65
CA ASN A 113 -5.07 13.61 16.04
C ASN A 113 -3.95 13.22 17.00
N SER A 114 -2.76 12.99 16.49
CA SER A 114 -1.58 12.56 17.25
C SER A 114 -0.42 13.50 17.00
N ASP A 115 0.52 13.57 17.95
CA ASP A 115 1.83 14.19 17.78
C ASP A 115 2.84 13.26 17.08
N LYS A 116 2.41 12.06 16.67
CA LYS A 116 3.25 11.08 16.00
C LYS A 116 3.26 11.31 14.49
N THR A 117 4.41 11.05 13.90
CA THR A 117 4.64 11.23 12.46
C THR A 117 4.52 9.94 11.67
N TRP A 118 4.27 8.81 12.32
CA TRP A 118 4.10 7.51 11.69
C TRP A 118 3.35 6.53 12.58
N LEU A 119 2.78 5.49 11.98
CA LEU A 119 2.12 4.38 12.67
C LEU A 119 2.39 3.04 11.95
N LEU A 120 2.27 1.96 12.71
CA LEU A 120 2.19 0.60 12.18
C LEU A 120 0.80 0.04 12.47
N ASN A 121 0.14 -0.48 11.44
CA ASN A 121 -1.08 -1.24 11.66
C ASN A 121 -0.75 -2.72 11.95
N GLY A 122 -1.68 -3.43 12.59
CA GLY A 122 -1.66 -4.89 12.57
C GLY A 122 -1.89 -5.42 11.16
N SER A 123 -1.51 -6.66 10.92
CA SER A 123 -1.75 -7.38 9.69
C SER A 123 -2.43 -8.72 9.96
N ASN A 124 -3.17 -9.19 8.96
CA ASN A 124 -3.80 -10.49 8.96
C ASN A 124 -3.28 -11.27 7.75
N HIS A 125 -2.70 -12.43 7.99
CA HIS A 125 -2.23 -13.30 6.92
C HIS A 125 -3.36 -14.21 6.47
N THR A 126 -3.62 -14.22 5.17
CA THR A 126 -4.69 -15.01 4.56
C THR A 126 -4.12 -16.06 3.60
N GLN A 127 -4.89 -17.11 3.37
CA GLN A 127 -4.67 -18.06 2.28
C GLN A 127 -5.33 -17.55 0.99
N ASP A 128 -5.04 -18.19 -0.15
CA ASP A 128 -5.62 -17.85 -1.45
C ASP A 128 -7.16 -17.86 -1.46
N ASP A 129 -7.81 -18.57 -0.55
CA ASP A 129 -9.25 -18.59 -0.38
C ASP A 129 -9.78 -17.51 0.59
N GLY A 130 -8.93 -16.59 1.01
CA GLY A 130 -9.28 -15.49 1.92
C GLY A 130 -9.39 -15.86 3.39
N ARG A 131 -9.19 -17.14 3.77
CA ARG A 131 -9.23 -17.54 5.18
C ARG A 131 -8.01 -17.04 5.92
N SER A 132 -8.25 -16.34 7.03
CA SER A 132 -7.21 -15.92 7.96
C SER A 132 -6.55 -17.13 8.62
N PHE A 133 -5.24 -17.12 8.75
CA PHE A 133 -4.53 -18.15 9.49
C PHE A 133 -3.72 -17.63 10.68
N TYR A 134 -3.35 -16.35 10.72
CA TYR A 134 -2.90 -15.68 11.95
C TYR A 134 -2.95 -14.17 11.83
N TRP A 135 -3.03 -13.49 12.98
CA TRP A 135 -2.94 -12.06 13.14
C TRP A 135 -1.59 -11.65 13.67
N GLU A 136 -1.01 -10.62 13.10
CA GLU A 136 0.20 -9.99 13.59
C GLU A 136 -0.13 -8.63 14.19
N MET A 137 0.12 -8.49 15.49
CA MET A 137 -0.11 -7.26 16.26
C MET A 137 1.21 -6.80 16.84
N TYR A 138 1.60 -5.59 16.53
CA TYR A 138 2.85 -5.05 17.03
C TYR A 138 2.72 -4.63 18.51
N PRO A 139 3.74 -4.98 19.37
CA PRO A 139 3.78 -4.52 20.74
C PRO A 139 3.98 -3.00 20.78
N ARG A 140 3.97 -2.43 22.00
CA ARG A 140 4.40 -1.04 22.16
C ARG A 140 5.79 -0.85 21.57
N TRP A 141 5.93 0.23 20.78
CA TRP A 141 7.19 0.55 20.14
C TRP A 141 8.34 0.64 21.15
N ASN A 142 9.48 0.07 20.79
CA ASN A 142 10.79 0.35 21.38
C ASN A 142 11.84 0.26 20.28
N ASP A 143 12.95 0.98 20.44
CA ASP A 143 13.98 1.10 19.41
C ASP A 143 14.63 -0.24 19.02
N LYS A 144 14.54 -1.25 19.89
CA LYS A 144 15.06 -2.59 19.63
C LYS A 144 14.29 -3.36 18.54
N LEU A 145 13.09 -2.93 18.20
CA LEU A 145 12.31 -3.56 17.12
C LEU A 145 12.99 -3.45 15.75
N LEU A 146 13.91 -2.52 15.57
CA LEU A 146 14.68 -2.34 14.34
C LEU A 146 16.13 -2.85 14.43
N GLU A 147 16.55 -3.39 15.58
CA GLU A 147 17.89 -3.93 15.76
C GLU A 147 18.00 -5.34 15.17
N GLY A 148 18.84 -5.49 14.16
CA GLY A 148 19.30 -6.78 13.64
C GLY A 148 18.43 -7.45 12.58
N VAL A 149 17.15 -7.68 12.82
CA VAL A 149 16.23 -8.31 11.87
C VAL A 149 15.00 -7.43 11.60
N ASN A 150 14.38 -7.59 10.44
CA ASN A 150 13.13 -6.92 10.15
C ASN A 150 12.03 -7.42 11.09
N SER A 151 11.61 -6.59 12.03
CA SER A 151 10.51 -6.87 12.95
C SER A 151 9.16 -6.35 12.44
N ILE A 152 9.16 -5.73 11.24
CA ILE A 152 7.98 -5.24 10.56
C ILE A 152 7.71 -6.19 9.39
N SER A 153 6.65 -6.95 9.46
CA SER A 153 6.33 -8.05 8.54
C SER A 153 6.30 -7.60 7.07
N SER A 154 5.57 -6.55 6.77
CA SER A 154 5.43 -5.97 5.43
C SER A 154 5.49 -4.45 5.49
N PRO A 155 6.08 -3.76 4.50
CA PRO A 155 5.94 -2.32 4.36
C PRO A 155 4.48 -1.85 4.28
N SER A 156 3.56 -2.71 3.88
CA SER A 156 2.12 -2.41 3.83
C SER A 156 1.48 -2.14 5.20
N VAL A 157 2.18 -2.37 6.30
CA VAL A 157 1.68 -1.97 7.63
C VAL A 157 2.04 -0.54 8.00
N LEU A 158 2.89 0.15 7.21
CA LEU A 158 3.42 1.47 7.51
C LEU A 158 2.56 2.60 6.93
N ALA A 159 2.32 3.64 7.74
CA ALA A 159 1.84 4.95 7.30
C ALA A 159 2.59 6.07 8.03
N PHE A 160 2.87 7.20 7.38
CA PHE A 160 3.63 8.34 7.89
C PHE A 160 3.26 9.65 7.18
#